data_4a90ab1daabdbd44247a858089581ffa
#
_entry.id   4a90ab1daabdbd44247a858089581ffa
#
_cell.length_a   1.000
_cell.length_b   1.000
_cell.length_c   1.000
_cell.angle_alpha   90.00
_cell.angle_beta   90.00
_cell.angle_gamma   90.00
#
_symmetry.space_group_name_H-M   'P 1'
#
loop_
_entity.id
_entity.type
_entity.pdbx_description
1 polymer ?
#
loop_
_entity_poly.entity_id
_entity_poly.type
_entity_poly.pdbx_seq_one_letter_code
_entity_poly.pdbx_strand_id
1 'polypeptide(L)'
;GLICNVVRANDSKGAIAQGQGPEGKSLVVVEPLDSGTYETRFYLYEGKVVQEYSLAGSGYTPEKATEVTASDTFDFSYSNGLLAVTTDQGTAEVALRYMQGGA
;
A
#
# COMPACT_ATOMS: atom_id res chain seq x y z
N GLY A 1 -2.38 12.20 -4.37
CA GLY A 1 -1.94 11.22 -5.35
C GLY A 1 -2.72 9.94 -5.31
N LEU A 2 -2.42 9.03 -6.21
CA LEU A 2 -3.18 7.79 -6.34
C LEU A 2 -3.16 6.95 -5.06
N ILE A 3 -1.98 6.78 -4.46
CA ILE A 3 -1.86 5.94 -3.25
C ILE A 3 -2.73 6.49 -2.13
N CYS A 4 -2.62 7.78 -1.85
CA CYS A 4 -3.40 8.37 -0.77
C CYS A 4 -4.90 8.33 -1.06
N ASN A 5 -5.29 8.47 -2.33
CA ASN A 5 -6.70 8.38 -2.70
C ASN A 5 -7.24 6.97 -2.48
N VAL A 6 -6.48 5.94 -2.85
CA VAL A 6 -6.88 4.55 -2.64
C VAL A 6 -6.97 4.26 -1.14
N VAL A 7 -5.98 4.68 -0.37
CA VAL A 7 -5.95 4.47 1.07
C VAL A 7 -7.14 5.16 1.73
N ARG A 8 -7.40 6.42 1.37
CA ARG A 8 -8.51 7.17 1.97
C ARG A 8 -9.87 6.57 1.64
N ALA A 9 -10.04 6.10 0.41
CA ALA A 9 -11.30 5.49 -0.03
C ALA A 9 -11.59 4.19 0.73
N ASN A 10 -10.55 3.52 1.25
CA ASN A 10 -10.69 2.24 1.93
C ASN A 10 -10.39 2.35 3.42
N ASP A 11 -10.39 3.56 3.98
CA ASP A 11 -10.09 3.78 5.40
C ASP A 11 -11.21 3.25 6.27
N SER A 12 -11.07 2.02 6.71
CA SER A 12 -11.99 1.37 7.63
C SER A 12 -11.18 0.47 8.54
N LYS A 13 -11.82 -0.06 9.58
CA LYS A 13 -11.13 -0.86 10.58
C LYS A 13 -10.44 -2.05 9.93
N GLY A 14 -9.12 -2.14 10.10
CA GLY A 14 -8.33 -3.25 9.58
C GLY A 14 -8.05 -3.20 8.09
N ALA A 15 -8.40 -2.10 7.42
CA ALA A 15 -8.26 -2.03 5.97
C ALA A 15 -6.82 -1.81 5.52
N ILE A 16 -6.00 -1.17 6.34
CA ILE A 16 -4.63 -0.82 5.97
C ILE A 16 -3.65 -1.67 6.76
N ALA A 17 -2.67 -2.26 6.07
CA ALA A 17 -1.69 -3.14 6.69
C ALA A 17 -0.33 -2.98 6.04
N GLN A 18 0.68 -3.59 6.66
CA GLN A 18 2.03 -3.64 6.12
C GLN A 18 2.34 -5.07 5.71
N GLY A 19 2.85 -5.25 4.50
CA GLY A 19 3.33 -6.53 4.01
C GLY A 19 4.79 -6.46 3.62
N GLN A 20 5.29 -7.55 3.05
CA GLN A 20 6.67 -7.64 2.58
C GLN A 20 6.66 -7.86 1.07
N GLY A 21 7.11 -6.86 0.32
CA GLY A 21 7.27 -6.96 -1.11
C GLY A 21 8.63 -7.50 -1.51
N PRO A 22 8.89 -7.59 -2.80
CA PRO A 22 10.17 -8.11 -3.30
C PRO A 22 11.38 -7.25 -2.92
N GLU A 23 11.20 -5.95 -2.77
CA GLU A 23 12.32 -5.03 -2.53
C GLU A 23 12.10 -4.15 -1.31
N GLY A 24 11.33 -4.64 -0.33
CA GLY A 24 11.10 -3.91 0.90
C GLY A 24 9.65 -4.00 1.32
N LYS A 25 9.26 -3.18 2.27
CA LYS A 25 7.90 -3.27 2.79
C LYS A 25 6.88 -2.79 1.79
N SER A 26 5.70 -3.38 1.86
CA SER A 26 4.57 -3.12 0.98
C SER A 26 3.45 -2.48 1.77
N LEU A 27 2.83 -1.46 1.21
CA LEU A 27 1.62 -0.87 1.79
C LEU A 27 0.42 -1.61 1.23
N VAL A 28 -0.37 -2.21 2.11
CA VAL A 28 -1.44 -3.12 1.71
C VAL A 28 -2.78 -2.53 2.12
N VAL A 29 -3.69 -2.41 1.15
CA VAL A 29 -5.07 -2.03 1.40
C VAL A 29 -5.91 -3.29 1.29
N VAL A 30 -6.50 -3.71 2.41
CA VAL A 30 -7.25 -4.95 2.50
C VAL A 30 -8.72 -4.69 2.23
N GLU A 31 -9.30 -5.47 1.32
CA GLU A 31 -10.70 -5.29 0.92
C GLU A 31 -11.45 -6.61 1.03
N PRO A 32 -12.23 -6.81 2.10
CA PRO A 32 -13.06 -8.01 2.20
C PRO A 32 -14.31 -7.87 1.34
N LEU A 33 -14.52 -8.84 0.46
CA LEU A 33 -15.67 -8.91 -0.43
C LEU A 33 -16.39 -10.24 -0.21
N ASP A 34 -17.61 -10.36 -0.73
CA ASP A 34 -18.38 -11.61 -0.59
C ASP A 34 -17.65 -12.80 -1.19
N SER A 35 -16.91 -12.60 -2.27
CA SER A 35 -16.19 -13.67 -2.96
C SER A 35 -14.84 -13.99 -2.35
N GLY A 36 -14.39 -13.22 -1.35
CA GLY A 36 -13.09 -13.41 -0.72
C GLY A 36 -12.48 -12.10 -0.30
N THR A 37 -11.29 -12.18 0.29
CA THR A 37 -10.56 -10.99 0.70
C THR A 37 -9.47 -10.70 -0.32
N TYR A 38 -9.42 -9.45 -0.77
CA TYR A 38 -8.46 -9.01 -1.78
C TYR A 38 -7.58 -7.91 -1.21
N GLU A 39 -6.43 -7.70 -1.84
CA GLU A 39 -5.46 -6.70 -1.43
C GLU A 39 -5.03 -5.85 -2.60
N THR A 40 -4.96 -4.54 -2.38
CA THR A 40 -4.24 -3.64 -3.27
C THR A 40 -2.90 -3.37 -2.61
N ARG A 41 -1.80 -3.73 -3.29
CA ARG A 41 -0.45 -3.66 -2.75
C ARG A 41 0.35 -2.63 -3.49
N PHE A 42 0.98 -1.71 -2.74
CA PHE A 42 1.91 -0.74 -3.31
C PHE A 42 3.30 -1.09 -2.83
N TYR A 43 4.24 -1.24 -3.76
CA TYR A 43 5.60 -1.61 -3.39
C TYR A 43 6.59 -1.20 -4.48
N LEU A 44 7.86 -1.23 -4.11
CA LEU A 44 8.95 -0.88 -5.02
C LEU A 44 9.35 -2.09 -5.85
N TYR A 45 9.54 -1.86 -7.15
CA TYR A 45 10.02 -2.90 -8.04
C TYR A 45 10.73 -2.29 -9.23
N GLU A 46 12.04 -2.58 -9.34
CA GLU A 46 12.89 -2.17 -10.48
C GLU A 46 12.77 -0.68 -10.81
N GLY A 47 12.99 0.16 -9.80
CA GLY A 47 13.04 1.61 -10.01
C GLY A 47 11.70 2.28 -10.15
N LYS A 48 10.63 1.64 -9.68
CA LYS A 48 9.30 2.23 -9.72
C LYS A 48 8.44 1.72 -8.58
N VAL A 49 7.46 2.53 -8.21
CA VAL A 49 6.40 2.11 -7.30
C VAL A 49 5.29 1.51 -8.15
N VAL A 50 4.88 0.31 -7.80
CA VAL A 50 3.86 -0.41 -8.56
C VAL A 50 2.66 -0.73 -7.69
N GLN A 51 1.53 -0.96 -8.35
CA GLN A 51 0.27 -1.34 -7.73
C GLN A 51 -0.14 -2.70 -8.24
N GLU A 52 -0.39 -3.63 -7.33
CA GLU A 52 -0.85 -4.97 -7.68
C GLU A 52 -2.12 -5.28 -6.91
N TYR A 53 -3.14 -5.78 -7.63
CA TYR A 53 -4.40 -6.22 -7.01
C TYR A 53 -4.41 -7.74 -6.99
N SER A 54 -4.53 -8.32 -5.80
CA SER A 54 -4.37 -9.76 -5.63
C SER A 54 -5.28 -10.30 -4.55
N LEU A 55 -5.47 -11.61 -4.57
CA LEU A 55 -6.16 -12.31 -3.48
C LEU A 55 -5.28 -12.28 -2.24
N ALA A 56 -5.87 -12.02 -1.10
CA ALA A 56 -5.13 -11.96 0.17
C ALA A 56 -4.41 -13.27 0.42
N GLY A 57 -3.16 -13.18 0.87
CA GLY A 57 -2.34 -14.34 1.16
C GLY A 57 -1.60 -14.91 -0.05
N SER A 58 -1.90 -14.43 -1.27
CA SER A 58 -1.17 -14.88 -2.45
C SER A 58 0.20 -14.21 -2.54
N GLY A 59 1.09 -14.81 -3.32
CA GLY A 59 2.41 -14.22 -3.55
C GLY A 59 2.34 -12.94 -4.36
N TYR A 60 3.42 -12.21 -4.40
CA TYR A 60 3.53 -11.00 -5.21
C TYR A 60 3.92 -11.36 -6.64
N THR A 61 3.32 -10.67 -7.60
CA THR A 61 3.56 -10.92 -9.02
C THR A 61 3.87 -9.58 -9.70
N PRO A 62 5.11 -9.07 -9.53
CA PRO A 62 5.45 -7.72 -10.02
C PRO A 62 5.23 -7.53 -11.52
N GLU A 63 5.40 -8.56 -12.32
CA GLU A 63 5.22 -8.49 -13.77
C GLU A 63 3.77 -8.25 -14.16
N LYS A 64 2.82 -8.44 -13.25
CA LYS A 64 1.40 -8.15 -13.48
C LYS A 64 0.97 -6.83 -12.83
N ALA A 65 1.89 -6.19 -12.11
CA ALA A 65 1.58 -4.94 -11.42
C ALA A 65 1.63 -3.76 -12.40
N THR A 66 0.94 -2.69 -12.04
CA THR A 66 0.86 -1.48 -12.84
C THR A 66 1.77 -0.41 -12.23
N GLU A 67 2.52 0.29 -13.07
CA GLU A 67 3.37 1.36 -12.60
C GLU A 67 2.53 2.54 -12.09
N VAL A 68 2.87 3.03 -10.89
CA VAL A 68 2.25 4.22 -10.31
C VAL A 68 3.13 5.44 -10.59
N THR A 69 4.43 5.33 -10.29
CA THR A 69 5.38 6.41 -10.54
C THR A 69 6.79 5.84 -10.55
N ALA A 70 7.68 6.47 -11.31
CA ALA A 70 9.10 6.15 -11.26
C ALA A 70 9.65 6.64 -9.93
N SER A 71 10.39 5.78 -9.23
CA SER A 71 11.00 6.13 -7.96
C SER A 71 11.97 5.03 -7.58
N ASP A 72 13.12 5.40 -7.03
CA ASP A 72 14.08 4.44 -6.50
C ASP A 72 13.81 4.14 -5.03
N THR A 73 12.89 4.87 -4.41
CA THR A 73 12.57 4.70 -3.00
C THR A 73 11.06 4.60 -2.79
N PHE A 74 10.68 3.84 -1.79
CA PHE A 74 9.31 3.76 -1.33
C PHE A 74 9.31 3.36 0.13
N ASP A 75 8.73 4.21 0.96
CA ASP A 75 8.66 3.95 2.39
C ASP A 75 7.36 4.54 2.92
N PHE A 76 6.94 4.06 4.08
CA PHE A 76 5.80 4.64 4.75
C PHE A 76 5.92 4.41 6.25
N SER A 77 5.27 5.27 7.00
CA SER A 77 5.24 5.16 8.45
C SER A 77 3.86 5.57 8.95
N TYR A 78 3.48 5.04 10.08
CA TYR A 78 2.21 5.34 10.70
C TYR A 78 2.44 5.77 12.13
N SER A 79 1.94 6.94 12.49
CA SER A 79 2.13 7.49 13.82
C SER A 79 1.01 8.46 14.12
N ASN A 80 0.39 8.31 15.29
CA ASN A 80 -0.65 9.22 15.77
C ASN A 80 -1.81 9.37 14.78
N GLY A 81 -2.19 8.27 14.13
CA GLY A 81 -3.28 8.30 13.17
C GLY A 81 -2.92 8.89 11.82
N LEU A 82 -1.63 9.14 11.57
CA LEU A 82 -1.17 9.74 10.33
C LEU A 82 -0.27 8.77 9.59
N LEU A 83 -0.65 8.44 8.35
CA LEU A 83 0.17 7.63 7.44
C LEU A 83 0.95 8.57 6.54
N ALA A 84 2.27 8.44 6.56
CA ALA A 84 3.15 9.20 5.68
C ALA A 84 3.76 8.25 4.67
N VAL A 85 3.65 8.59 3.38
CA VAL A 85 4.19 7.78 2.28
C VAL A 85 5.25 8.61 1.58
N THR A 86 6.45 8.06 1.46
CA THR A 86 7.61 8.76 0.90
C THR A 86 8.13 8.04 -0.32
N THR A 87 8.35 8.81 -1.39
CA THR A 87 9.01 8.35 -2.62
C THR A 87 10.02 9.42 -3.03
N ASP A 88 10.65 9.23 -4.18
CA ASP A 88 11.53 10.26 -4.75
C ASP A 88 10.78 11.54 -5.08
N GLN A 89 9.45 11.49 -5.18
CA GLN A 89 8.62 12.65 -5.48
C GLN A 89 8.29 13.48 -4.24
N GLY A 90 8.64 13.00 -3.05
CA GLY A 90 8.37 13.68 -1.80
C GLY A 90 7.54 12.83 -0.86
N THR A 91 6.96 13.47 0.14
CA THR A 91 6.15 12.80 1.16
C THR A 91 4.71 13.28 1.06
N ALA A 92 3.78 12.32 1.07
CA ALA A 92 2.35 12.61 1.15
C ALA A 92 1.80 12.01 2.43
N GLU A 93 0.84 12.71 3.05
CA GLU A 93 0.27 12.27 4.32
C GLU A 93 -1.23 12.13 4.22
N VAL A 94 -1.77 11.13 4.94
CA VAL A 94 -3.21 10.92 5.03
C VAL A 94 -3.56 10.50 6.45
N ALA A 95 -4.60 11.13 7.00
CA ALA A 95 -5.10 10.77 8.32
C ALA A 95 -5.97 9.53 8.22
N LEU A 96 -5.73 8.55 9.07
CA LEU A 96 -6.44 7.29 9.07
C LEU A 96 -7.10 7.07 10.43
N ARG A 97 -8.25 6.38 10.41
CA ARG A 97 -8.90 5.94 11.64
C ARG A 97 -8.26 4.67 12.17
N TYR A 98 -7.89 3.77 11.27
CA TYR A 98 -7.39 2.44 11.63
C TYR A 98 -6.23 2.05 10.74
N MET A 99 -5.30 1.30 11.32
CA MET A 99 -4.26 0.63 10.54
C MET A 99 -3.98 -0.71 11.21
N GLN A 100 -4.19 -1.79 10.47
CA GLN A 100 -4.00 -3.13 10.97
C GLN A 100 -2.52 -3.36 11.25
N GLY A 101 -2.20 -3.85 12.46
CA GLY A 101 -0.82 -4.06 12.86
C GLY A 101 -0.04 -2.80 13.16
N GLY A 102 -0.67 -1.64 13.09
CA GLY A 102 -0.06 -0.37 13.42
C GLY A 102 -0.17 -0.05 14.89
N ALA A 103 0.54 0.95 15.33
CA ALA A 103 0.52 1.39 16.72
C ALA A 103 -0.68 2.26 17.02
#